data_3506c711188d88f53b919d29a84c21d9
#
_entry.id   3506c711188d88f53b919d29a84c21d9
#
_cell.length_a   1.000
_cell.length_b   1.000
_cell.length_c   1.000
_cell.angle_alpha   90.00
_cell.angle_beta   90.00
_cell.angle_gamma   90.00
#
_symmetry.space_group_name_H-M   'P 1'
#
loop_
_entity.id
_entity.type
_entity.pdbx_description
1 polymer ?
#
loop_
_entity_poly.entity_id
_entity_poly.type
_entity_poly.pdbx_seq_one_letter_code
_entity_poly.pdbx_strand_id
1 'polypeptide(L)'
;MAAYGLYTHIASNKFRSMLLLAGLFVLIYIVVYAGALIAEVVLNSDGSVDYYLMAAARDLVTAFPYATGAAVLWIVIAYFFHQSIVDAVTGGEDVTRQQQPRLYNLLENLCISRGIPMPKLKVMDSDARNAFATGLNRRQYAVTVTTGLLKALNDQEIEAVLGHELTHIRNGDVQMMVIAVIIAGVVGFFAELFFRTFTNFSWSSGGGGSSGSSSSSSSSSSSSGSDRKGSGGGGAVVVVILAVVLIALAWLLSQLVRLALSRSRELLADAGSVELTKNPDAMISALRKIEN
;
A
#
# COMPACT_ATOMS: atom_id res chain seq x y z
N MET A 1 -9.42 23.59 -26.47
CA MET A 1 -9.77 23.33 -25.03
C MET A 1 -9.15 22.07 -24.45
N ALA A 2 -8.77 21.06 -25.23
CA ALA A 2 -8.21 19.80 -24.71
C ALA A 2 -6.82 19.91 -24.03
N ALA A 3 -5.97 20.84 -24.46
CA ALA A 3 -4.61 20.97 -23.91
C ALA A 3 -4.56 21.49 -22.45
N TYR A 4 -5.52 22.32 -22.05
CA TYR A 4 -5.53 22.90 -20.70
C TYR A 4 -5.85 21.86 -19.61
N GLY A 5 -6.67 20.85 -19.89
CA GLY A 5 -7.04 19.80 -18.94
C GLY A 5 -5.90 18.83 -18.64
N LEU A 6 -5.04 18.49 -19.60
CA LEU A 6 -3.98 17.50 -19.43
C LEU A 6 -2.86 17.99 -18.51
N TYR A 7 -2.39 19.23 -18.69
CA TYR A 7 -1.33 19.81 -17.85
C TYR A 7 -1.77 20.03 -16.40
N THR A 8 -3.03 20.38 -16.17
CA THR A 8 -3.60 20.53 -14.83
C THR A 8 -3.69 19.16 -14.12
N HIS A 9 -4.00 18.09 -14.84
CA HIS A 9 -4.02 16.74 -14.27
C HIS A 9 -2.62 16.25 -13.86
N ILE A 10 -1.60 16.46 -14.70
CA ILE A 10 -0.22 16.09 -14.39
C ILE A 10 0.28 16.84 -13.14
N ALA A 11 0.03 18.15 -13.06
CA ALA A 11 0.39 18.96 -11.89
C ALA A 11 -0.36 18.50 -10.62
N SER A 12 -1.65 18.19 -10.74
CA SER A 12 -2.46 17.63 -9.65
C SER A 12 -1.94 16.28 -9.17
N ASN A 13 -1.55 15.38 -10.07
CA ASN A 13 -1.03 14.06 -9.71
C ASN A 13 0.32 14.17 -8.98
N LYS A 14 1.20 15.07 -9.41
CA LYS A 14 2.46 15.35 -8.69
C LYS A 14 2.20 15.88 -7.29
N PHE A 15 1.29 16.83 -7.12
CA PHE A 15 0.92 17.36 -5.82
C PHE A 15 0.34 16.27 -4.91
N ARG A 16 -0.57 15.44 -5.44
CA ARG A 16 -1.14 14.29 -4.71
C ARG A 16 -0.07 13.29 -4.31
N SER A 17 0.90 12.99 -5.16
CA SER A 17 2.03 12.11 -4.84
C SER A 17 2.88 12.66 -3.69
N MET A 18 3.14 13.96 -3.67
CA MET A 18 3.85 14.62 -2.57
C MET A 18 3.03 14.58 -1.27
N LEU A 19 1.72 14.82 -1.36
CA LEU A 19 0.82 14.73 -0.21
C LEU A 19 0.75 13.31 0.36
N LEU A 20 0.75 12.29 -0.50
CA LEU A 20 0.80 10.89 -0.09
C LEU A 20 2.11 10.55 0.65
N LEU A 21 3.25 11.03 0.13
CA LEU A 21 4.55 10.84 0.81
C LEU A 21 4.59 11.55 2.18
N ALA A 22 4.07 12.77 2.27
CA ALA A 22 3.94 13.45 3.56
C ALA A 22 3.00 12.68 4.51
N GLY A 23 1.88 12.18 3.99
CA GLY A 23 0.94 11.34 4.72
C GLY A 23 1.55 10.05 5.27
N LEU A 24 2.53 9.46 4.58
CA LEU A 24 3.27 8.29 5.07
C LEU A 24 3.96 8.57 6.40
N PHE A 25 4.65 9.71 6.52
CA PHE A 25 5.30 10.08 7.78
C PHE A 25 4.29 10.27 8.90
N VAL A 26 3.16 10.93 8.62
CA VAL A 26 2.08 11.10 9.61
C VAL A 26 1.55 9.74 10.06
N LEU A 27 1.31 8.82 9.13
CA LEU A 27 0.84 7.46 9.44
C LEU A 27 1.84 6.69 10.30
N ILE A 28 3.14 6.78 10.00
CA ILE A 28 4.19 6.13 10.80
C ILE A 28 4.19 6.69 12.22
N TYR A 29 4.09 8.01 12.40
CA TYR A 29 4.05 8.61 13.73
C TYR A 29 2.80 8.24 14.52
N ILE A 30 1.64 8.11 13.87
CA ILE A 30 0.41 7.60 14.51
C ILE A 30 0.62 6.17 15.01
N VAL A 31 1.24 5.31 14.20
CA VAL A 31 1.49 3.90 14.58
C VAL A 31 2.53 3.82 15.69
N VAL A 32 3.60 4.62 15.65
CA VAL A 32 4.62 4.66 16.71
C VAL A 32 4.01 5.16 18.02
N TYR A 33 3.17 6.19 17.97
CA TYR A 33 2.48 6.70 19.16
C TYR A 33 1.52 5.67 19.75
N ALA A 34 0.74 4.99 18.91
CA ALA A 34 -0.15 3.92 19.34
C ALA A 34 0.64 2.75 19.97
N GLY A 35 1.79 2.39 19.42
CA GLY A 35 2.68 1.39 19.98
C GLY A 35 3.25 1.80 21.35
N ALA A 36 3.66 3.07 21.49
CA ALA A 36 4.13 3.62 22.76
C ALA A 36 3.04 3.61 23.84
N LEU A 37 1.78 3.97 23.48
CA LEU A 37 0.65 3.88 24.40
C LEU A 37 0.46 2.46 24.96
N ILE A 38 0.58 1.46 24.11
CA ILE A 38 0.45 0.07 24.53
C ILE A 38 1.64 -0.37 25.39
N ALA A 39 2.85 0.00 24.98
CA ALA A 39 4.05 -0.31 25.75
C ALA A 39 3.98 0.29 27.16
N GLU A 40 3.54 1.54 27.31
CA GLU A 40 3.38 2.18 28.60
C GLU A 40 2.33 1.50 29.48
N VAL A 41 1.20 1.07 28.91
CA VAL A 41 0.17 0.31 29.65
C VAL A 41 0.70 -1.03 30.13
N VAL A 42 1.51 -1.72 29.31
CA VAL A 42 2.10 -3.01 29.65
C VAL A 42 3.16 -2.87 30.75
N LEU A 43 3.97 -1.81 30.71
CA LEU A 43 5.05 -1.57 31.65
C LEU A 43 4.57 -1.00 32.98
N ASN A 44 3.49 -0.20 32.96
CA ASN A 44 2.97 0.54 34.11
C ASN A 44 1.45 0.33 34.23
N SER A 45 1.03 -0.78 34.88
CA SER A 45 -0.39 -1.17 34.96
C SER A 45 -1.29 -0.22 35.75
N ASP A 46 -0.76 0.63 36.59
CA ASP A 46 -1.50 1.50 37.54
C ASP A 46 -1.49 2.98 37.19
N GLY A 47 -1.07 3.33 35.95
CA GLY A 47 -1.02 4.72 35.49
C GLY A 47 -2.39 5.33 35.23
N SER A 48 -2.49 6.66 35.38
CA SER A 48 -3.64 7.44 34.93
C SER A 48 -3.63 7.58 33.39
N VAL A 49 -4.77 7.90 32.78
CA VAL A 49 -4.87 8.16 31.34
C VAL A 49 -3.89 9.29 30.92
N ASP A 50 -3.85 10.37 31.70
CA ASP A 50 -2.95 11.50 31.42
C ASP A 50 -1.48 11.10 31.50
N TYR A 51 -1.11 10.21 32.43
CA TYR A 51 0.23 9.67 32.53
C TYR A 51 0.62 8.94 31.23
N TYR A 52 -0.23 8.00 30.75
CA TYR A 52 0.04 7.22 29.55
C TYR A 52 0.14 8.11 28.30
N LEU A 53 -0.75 9.10 28.15
CA LEU A 53 -0.71 10.02 27.01
C LEU A 53 0.57 10.86 27.00
N MET A 54 1.01 11.37 28.16
CA MET A 54 2.22 12.18 28.27
C MET A 54 3.48 11.32 28.10
N ALA A 55 3.51 10.12 28.68
CA ALA A 55 4.64 9.20 28.55
C ALA A 55 4.81 8.76 27.09
N ALA A 56 3.75 8.32 26.43
CA ALA A 56 3.78 7.95 25.01
C ALA A 56 4.16 9.14 24.10
N ALA A 57 3.75 10.36 24.42
CA ALA A 57 4.18 11.56 23.69
C ALA A 57 5.69 11.82 23.84
N ARG A 58 6.24 11.60 25.02
CA ARG A 58 7.69 11.70 25.27
C ARG A 58 8.46 10.60 24.52
N ASP A 59 7.93 9.39 24.54
CA ASP A 59 8.49 8.26 23.79
C ASP A 59 8.46 8.51 22.28
N LEU A 60 7.39 9.10 21.76
CA LEU A 60 7.30 9.51 20.37
C LEU A 60 8.39 10.52 20.00
N VAL A 61 8.64 11.52 20.87
CA VAL A 61 9.71 12.50 20.63
C VAL A 61 11.08 11.82 20.61
N THR A 62 11.32 10.88 21.50
CA THR A 62 12.55 10.07 21.52
C THR A 62 12.67 9.16 20.32
N ALA A 63 11.57 8.54 19.89
CA ALA A 63 11.52 7.65 18.73
C ALA A 63 11.52 8.38 17.38
N PHE A 64 11.19 9.68 17.37
CA PHE A 64 11.04 10.49 16.14
C PHE A 64 12.22 10.38 15.17
N PRO A 65 13.49 10.57 15.58
CA PRO A 65 14.63 10.48 14.66
C PRO A 65 14.80 9.07 14.09
N TYR A 66 14.53 8.03 14.88
CA TYR A 66 14.63 6.64 14.45
C TYR A 66 13.50 6.26 13.50
N ALA A 67 12.27 6.65 13.83
CA ALA A 67 11.10 6.42 12.97
C ALA A 67 11.25 7.15 11.63
N THR A 68 11.72 8.39 11.65
CA THR A 68 12.02 9.17 10.43
C THR A 68 13.13 8.51 9.62
N GLY A 69 14.23 8.10 10.26
CA GLY A 69 15.33 7.41 9.61
C GLY A 69 14.89 6.09 8.97
N ALA A 70 14.08 5.29 9.66
CA ALA A 70 13.51 4.06 9.14
C ALA A 70 12.57 4.32 7.94
N ALA A 71 11.71 5.35 8.02
CA ALA A 71 10.84 5.74 6.92
C ALA A 71 11.62 6.17 5.68
N VAL A 72 12.66 7.01 5.86
CA VAL A 72 13.53 7.44 4.76
C VAL A 72 14.29 6.25 4.16
N LEU A 73 14.84 5.38 4.99
CA LEU A 73 15.52 4.16 4.53
C LEU A 73 14.57 3.28 3.71
N TRP A 74 13.33 3.10 4.19
CA TRP A 74 12.32 2.35 3.46
C TRP A 74 11.98 2.98 2.11
N ILE A 75 11.82 4.30 2.05
CA ILE A 75 11.58 5.01 0.78
C ILE A 75 12.75 4.80 -0.18
N VAL A 76 13.98 4.85 0.31
CA VAL A 76 15.19 4.60 -0.50
C VAL A 76 15.20 3.16 -1.02
N ILE A 77 14.93 2.17 -0.16
CA ILE A 77 14.83 0.76 -0.57
C ILE A 77 13.72 0.60 -1.61
N ALA A 78 12.54 1.14 -1.35
CA ALA A 78 11.42 1.08 -2.27
C ALA A 78 11.73 1.76 -3.61
N TYR A 79 12.43 2.89 -3.61
CA TYR A 79 12.84 3.59 -4.82
C TYR A 79 13.76 2.75 -5.72
N PHE A 80 14.70 2.01 -5.14
CA PHE A 80 15.63 1.20 -5.92
C PHE A 80 15.10 -0.19 -6.25
N PHE A 81 14.32 -0.79 -5.38
CA PHE A 81 13.94 -2.20 -5.46
C PHE A 81 12.48 -2.45 -5.84
N HIS A 82 11.61 -1.40 -5.94
CA HIS A 82 10.19 -1.61 -6.25
C HIS A 82 9.97 -2.44 -7.53
N GLN A 83 10.77 -2.21 -8.57
CA GLN A 83 10.64 -2.96 -9.83
C GLN A 83 11.00 -4.44 -9.62
N SER A 84 12.09 -4.73 -8.92
CA SER A 84 12.49 -6.11 -8.62
C SER A 84 11.47 -6.83 -7.74
N ILE A 85 10.82 -6.10 -6.82
CA ILE A 85 9.75 -6.65 -5.99
C ILE A 85 8.52 -6.97 -6.86
N VAL A 86 8.14 -6.06 -7.74
CA VAL A 86 7.03 -6.29 -8.68
C VAL A 86 7.34 -7.50 -9.56
N ASP A 87 8.53 -7.57 -10.16
CA ASP A 87 8.95 -8.67 -11.02
C ASP A 87 8.95 -10.03 -10.27
N ALA A 88 9.44 -10.04 -9.03
CA ALA A 88 9.45 -11.25 -8.20
C ALA A 88 8.04 -11.75 -7.85
N VAL A 89 7.08 -10.83 -7.67
CA VAL A 89 5.69 -11.17 -7.35
C VAL A 89 4.89 -11.56 -8.59
N THR A 90 5.14 -10.87 -9.72
CA THR A 90 4.36 -11.06 -10.96
C THR A 90 4.98 -12.07 -11.92
N GLY A 91 6.28 -12.34 -11.79
CA GLY A 91 7.03 -13.16 -12.76
C GLY A 91 7.25 -12.46 -14.11
N GLY A 92 7.20 -11.12 -14.14
CA GLY A 92 7.44 -10.34 -15.35
C GLY A 92 8.90 -10.36 -15.78
N GLU A 93 9.18 -10.83 -16.98
CA GLU A 93 10.52 -10.91 -17.55
C GLU A 93 10.77 -9.80 -18.59
N ASP A 94 11.94 -9.18 -18.57
CA ASP A 94 12.35 -8.22 -19.59
C ASP A 94 12.44 -8.92 -20.95
N VAL A 95 11.82 -8.35 -21.98
CA VAL A 95 11.89 -8.90 -23.33
C VAL A 95 12.58 -7.96 -24.30
N THR A 96 13.38 -8.56 -25.15
CA THR A 96 14.10 -7.86 -26.22
C THR A 96 13.32 -7.88 -27.52
N ARG A 97 13.72 -7.01 -28.47
CA ARG A 97 13.16 -7.02 -29.83
C ARG A 97 13.28 -8.38 -30.52
N GLN A 98 14.34 -9.14 -30.23
CA GLN A 98 14.56 -10.46 -30.84
C GLN A 98 13.58 -11.52 -30.30
N GLN A 99 13.22 -11.43 -29.01
CA GLN A 99 12.31 -12.37 -28.36
C GLN A 99 10.83 -12.09 -28.68
N GLN A 100 10.45 -10.81 -28.74
CA GLN A 100 9.06 -10.39 -29.00
C GLN A 100 9.02 -9.24 -30.03
N PRO A 101 9.39 -9.52 -31.31
CA PRO A 101 9.53 -8.47 -32.32
C PRO A 101 8.20 -7.75 -32.61
N ARG A 102 7.09 -8.48 -32.61
CA ARG A 102 5.76 -7.92 -32.84
C ARG A 102 5.40 -6.88 -31.78
N LEU A 103 5.43 -7.27 -30.52
CA LEU A 103 5.06 -6.43 -29.40
C LEU A 103 6.01 -5.23 -29.25
N TYR A 104 7.32 -5.49 -29.39
CA TYR A 104 8.34 -4.46 -29.31
C TYR A 104 8.16 -3.36 -30.36
N ASN A 105 7.89 -3.74 -31.61
CA ASN A 105 7.67 -2.80 -32.71
C ASN A 105 6.38 -1.97 -32.52
N LEU A 106 5.31 -2.56 -32.01
CA LEU A 106 4.07 -1.83 -31.70
C LEU A 106 4.34 -0.74 -30.65
N LEU A 107 4.99 -1.09 -29.55
CA LEU A 107 5.30 -0.14 -28.50
C LEU A 107 6.26 0.96 -28.96
N GLU A 108 7.32 0.57 -29.69
CA GLU A 108 8.31 1.52 -30.21
C GLU A 108 7.68 2.50 -31.21
N ASN A 109 6.84 2.04 -32.14
CA ASN A 109 6.15 2.89 -33.09
C ASN A 109 5.24 3.93 -32.39
N LEU A 110 4.49 3.49 -31.38
CA LEU A 110 3.72 4.41 -30.55
C LEU A 110 4.59 5.46 -29.88
N CYS A 111 5.70 5.04 -29.26
CA CYS A 111 6.60 5.94 -28.57
C CYS A 111 7.25 6.95 -29.53
N ILE A 112 7.73 6.51 -30.70
CA ILE A 112 8.35 7.39 -31.72
C ILE A 112 7.32 8.37 -32.26
N SER A 113 6.13 7.90 -32.62
CA SER A 113 5.08 8.74 -33.22
C SER A 113 4.59 9.86 -32.30
N ARG A 114 4.81 9.73 -31.00
CA ARG A 114 4.31 10.67 -29.97
C ARG A 114 5.42 11.35 -29.16
N GLY A 115 6.69 11.05 -29.45
CA GLY A 115 7.82 11.63 -28.71
C GLY A 115 7.86 11.19 -27.25
N ILE A 116 7.35 9.99 -26.93
CA ILE A 116 7.33 9.42 -25.59
C ILE A 116 8.59 8.57 -25.43
N PRO A 117 9.39 8.73 -24.35
CA PRO A 117 10.48 7.82 -24.08
C PRO A 117 9.97 6.39 -23.93
N MET A 118 10.56 5.45 -24.65
CA MET A 118 10.15 4.05 -24.61
C MET A 118 10.39 3.46 -23.22
N PRO A 119 9.34 2.94 -22.53
CA PRO A 119 9.49 2.20 -21.29
C PRO A 119 10.11 0.83 -21.57
N LYS A 120 10.61 0.16 -20.52
CA LYS A 120 10.99 -1.24 -20.62
C LYS A 120 9.75 -2.08 -20.96
N LEU A 121 9.95 -3.08 -21.79
CA LEU A 121 8.90 -4.02 -22.14
C LEU A 121 9.10 -5.33 -21.40
N LYS A 122 8.04 -5.83 -20.76
CA LYS A 122 8.07 -7.09 -20.02
C LYS A 122 6.90 -7.98 -20.45
N VAL A 123 7.13 -9.28 -20.39
CA VAL A 123 6.07 -10.28 -20.59
C VAL A 123 5.98 -11.14 -19.34
N MET A 124 4.76 -11.39 -18.91
CA MET A 124 4.42 -12.25 -17.79
C MET A 124 3.68 -13.48 -18.32
N ASP A 125 4.13 -14.66 -17.93
CA ASP A 125 3.42 -15.89 -18.29
C ASP A 125 2.19 -16.08 -17.40
N SER A 126 1.04 -15.78 -17.96
CA SER A 126 -0.27 -15.88 -17.29
C SER A 126 -1.36 -15.94 -18.35
N ASP A 127 -2.35 -16.80 -18.12
CA ASP A 127 -3.55 -16.88 -18.99
C ASP A 127 -4.52 -15.71 -18.78
N ALA A 128 -4.37 -14.93 -17.71
CA ALA A 128 -5.14 -13.70 -17.53
C ALA A 128 -4.86 -12.71 -18.68
N ARG A 129 -5.88 -11.99 -19.13
CA ARG A 129 -5.77 -10.97 -20.17
C ARG A 129 -5.53 -9.62 -19.52
N ASN A 130 -4.26 -9.31 -19.24
CA ASN A 130 -3.92 -8.11 -18.47
C ASN A 130 -2.66 -7.43 -19.02
N ALA A 131 -2.59 -6.12 -18.85
CA ALA A 131 -1.40 -5.31 -19.01
C ALA A 131 -1.35 -4.27 -17.89
N PHE A 132 -0.17 -3.83 -17.50
CA PHE A 132 -0.01 -2.79 -16.51
C PHE A 132 1.33 -2.08 -16.66
N ALA A 133 1.35 -0.82 -16.29
CA ALA A 133 2.56 -0.02 -16.24
C ALA A 133 3.07 0.12 -14.80
N THR A 134 4.40 0.15 -14.63
CA THR A 134 5.09 0.33 -13.35
C THR A 134 6.22 1.33 -13.48
N GLY A 135 6.75 1.79 -12.35
CA GLY A 135 7.91 2.67 -12.28
C GLY A 135 7.65 4.01 -11.61
N LEU A 136 8.69 4.60 -11.05
CA LEU A 136 8.65 5.89 -10.34
C LEU A 136 9.19 7.05 -11.18
N ASN A 137 9.98 6.77 -12.21
CA ASN A 137 10.59 7.78 -13.06
C ASN A 137 10.82 7.26 -14.49
N ARG A 138 11.21 8.16 -15.41
CA ARG A 138 11.40 7.84 -16.84
C ARG A 138 12.38 6.70 -17.11
N ARG A 139 13.35 6.44 -16.23
CA ARG A 139 14.36 5.38 -16.40
C ARG A 139 13.87 4.02 -15.88
N GLN A 140 12.84 4.05 -15.05
CA GLN A 140 12.29 2.87 -14.38
C GLN A 140 10.94 2.44 -14.95
N TYR A 141 10.29 3.25 -15.81
CA TYR A 141 9.02 2.86 -16.39
C TYR A 141 9.14 1.55 -17.16
N ALA A 142 8.21 0.64 -16.89
CA ALA A 142 8.04 -0.61 -17.57
C ALA A 142 6.57 -0.86 -17.88
N VAL A 143 6.29 -1.47 -19.01
CA VAL A 143 4.96 -1.98 -19.38
C VAL A 143 5.05 -3.49 -19.42
N THR A 144 4.24 -4.16 -18.62
CA THR A 144 4.16 -5.61 -18.54
C THR A 144 2.88 -6.08 -19.20
N VAL A 145 2.98 -7.09 -20.08
CA VAL A 145 1.85 -7.65 -20.81
C VAL A 145 1.81 -9.16 -20.57
N THR A 146 0.63 -9.73 -20.34
CA THR A 146 0.48 -11.17 -20.12
C THR A 146 0.44 -11.95 -21.42
N THR A 147 0.90 -13.21 -21.38
CA THR A 147 0.79 -14.13 -22.54
C THR A 147 -0.66 -14.38 -22.94
N GLY A 148 -1.59 -14.40 -21.99
CA GLY A 148 -3.03 -14.52 -22.26
C GLY A 148 -3.58 -13.35 -23.08
N LEU A 149 -3.16 -12.10 -22.76
CA LEU A 149 -3.55 -10.93 -23.54
C LEU A 149 -2.99 -10.99 -24.96
N LEU A 150 -1.73 -11.35 -25.13
CA LEU A 150 -1.08 -11.47 -26.46
C LEU A 150 -1.73 -12.52 -27.34
N LYS A 151 -2.28 -13.60 -26.76
CA LYS A 151 -3.02 -14.65 -27.48
C LYS A 151 -4.42 -14.20 -27.89
N ALA A 152 -5.07 -13.37 -27.05
CA ALA A 152 -6.47 -12.99 -27.24
C ALA A 152 -6.67 -11.79 -28.18
N LEU A 153 -5.68 -10.87 -28.25
CA LEU A 153 -5.80 -9.61 -28.95
C LEU A 153 -5.02 -9.59 -30.28
N ASN A 154 -5.58 -8.88 -31.25
CA ASN A 154 -4.88 -8.57 -32.50
C ASN A 154 -3.94 -7.35 -32.31
N ASP A 155 -3.17 -7.00 -33.37
CA ASP A 155 -2.18 -5.91 -33.30
C ASP A 155 -2.77 -4.56 -32.95
N GLN A 156 -3.91 -4.21 -33.51
CA GLN A 156 -4.58 -2.93 -33.25
C GLN A 156 -5.11 -2.86 -31.82
N GLU A 157 -5.64 -3.96 -31.32
CA GLU A 157 -6.13 -4.08 -29.95
C GLU A 157 -4.98 -4.02 -28.94
N ILE A 158 -3.84 -4.69 -29.22
CA ILE A 158 -2.62 -4.60 -28.42
C ILE A 158 -2.09 -3.16 -28.42
N GLU A 159 -2.04 -2.51 -29.58
CA GLU A 159 -1.63 -1.11 -29.71
C GLU A 159 -2.52 -0.19 -28.87
N ALA A 160 -3.84 -0.43 -28.85
CA ALA A 160 -4.76 0.33 -28.02
C ALA A 160 -4.49 0.15 -26.53
N VAL A 161 -4.24 -1.08 -26.07
CA VAL A 161 -3.87 -1.36 -24.66
C VAL A 161 -2.52 -0.74 -24.31
N LEU A 162 -1.51 -0.84 -25.16
CA LEU A 162 -0.22 -0.19 -24.95
C LEU A 162 -0.35 1.33 -24.90
N GLY A 163 -1.22 1.92 -25.72
CA GLY A 163 -1.55 3.34 -25.70
C GLY A 163 -2.21 3.77 -24.38
N HIS A 164 -3.06 2.93 -23.81
CA HIS A 164 -3.67 3.12 -22.50
C HIS A 164 -2.59 3.16 -21.40
N GLU A 165 -1.71 2.17 -21.35
CA GLU A 165 -0.60 2.11 -20.39
C GLU A 165 0.39 3.29 -20.53
N LEU A 166 0.72 3.66 -21.76
CA LEU A 166 1.55 4.85 -22.03
C LEU A 166 0.88 6.15 -21.56
N THR A 167 -0.44 6.22 -21.61
CA THR A 167 -1.18 7.38 -21.11
C THR A 167 -1.09 7.49 -19.60
N HIS A 168 -1.19 6.38 -18.86
CA HIS A 168 -0.96 6.35 -17.42
C HIS A 168 0.46 6.80 -17.05
N ILE A 169 1.48 6.36 -17.81
CA ILE A 169 2.86 6.82 -17.62
C ILE A 169 2.97 8.33 -17.86
N ARG A 170 2.40 8.83 -18.96
CA ARG A 170 2.42 10.24 -19.34
C ARG A 170 1.73 11.13 -18.32
N ASN A 171 0.61 10.69 -17.77
CA ASN A 171 -0.18 11.42 -16.79
C ASN A 171 0.42 11.37 -15.37
N GLY A 172 1.42 10.53 -15.12
CA GLY A 172 2.01 10.33 -13.80
C GLY A 172 1.16 9.46 -12.86
N ASP A 173 0.13 8.79 -13.38
CA ASP A 173 -0.74 7.89 -12.61
C ASP A 173 0.05 6.72 -12.05
N VAL A 174 0.93 6.13 -12.88
CA VAL A 174 1.80 5.01 -12.51
C VAL A 174 2.65 5.35 -11.29
N GLN A 175 3.30 6.51 -11.30
CA GLN A 175 4.12 6.98 -10.18
C GLN A 175 3.31 7.04 -8.88
N MET A 176 2.10 7.59 -8.94
CA MET A 176 1.23 7.73 -7.78
C MET A 176 0.74 6.36 -7.28
N MET A 177 0.40 5.42 -8.18
CA MET A 177 0.02 4.06 -7.81
C MET A 177 1.15 3.31 -7.10
N VAL A 178 2.38 3.40 -7.62
CA VAL A 178 3.55 2.78 -6.97
C VAL A 178 3.77 3.37 -5.56
N ILE A 179 3.69 4.69 -5.40
CA ILE A 179 3.80 5.34 -4.10
C ILE A 179 2.70 4.85 -3.14
N ALA A 180 1.45 4.75 -3.62
CA ALA A 180 0.34 4.25 -2.80
C ALA A 180 0.55 2.80 -2.35
N VAL A 181 1.08 1.93 -3.21
CA VAL A 181 1.43 0.53 -2.86
C VAL A 181 2.55 0.49 -1.82
N ILE A 182 3.58 1.33 -1.95
CA ILE A 182 4.67 1.44 -0.97
C ILE A 182 4.11 1.85 0.41
N ILE A 183 3.24 2.86 0.45
CA ILE A 183 2.60 3.31 1.71
C ILE A 183 1.78 2.19 2.32
N ALA A 184 0.96 1.53 1.51
CA ALA A 184 0.12 0.43 1.98
C ALA A 184 0.94 -0.76 2.49
N GLY A 185 2.08 -1.04 1.88
CA GLY A 185 3.02 -2.07 2.33
C GLY A 185 3.62 -1.75 3.70
N VAL A 186 4.05 -0.50 3.92
CA VAL A 186 4.56 -0.06 5.22
C VAL A 186 3.51 -0.20 6.31
N VAL A 187 2.31 0.35 6.07
CA VAL A 187 1.23 0.31 7.08
C VAL A 187 0.80 -1.13 7.34
N GLY A 188 0.71 -1.96 6.29
CA GLY A 188 0.39 -3.38 6.41
C GLY A 188 1.43 -4.14 7.24
N PHE A 189 2.72 -3.88 7.02
CA PHE A 189 3.81 -4.49 7.79
C PHE A 189 3.73 -4.13 9.28
N PHE A 190 3.55 -2.85 9.61
CA PHE A 190 3.42 -2.43 11.00
C PHE A 190 2.16 -2.96 11.67
N ALA A 191 1.03 -2.99 10.96
CA ALA A 191 -0.21 -3.57 11.46
C ALA A 191 -0.05 -5.07 11.74
N GLU A 192 0.61 -5.83 10.87
CA GLU A 192 0.91 -7.25 11.05
C GLU A 192 1.86 -7.48 12.23
N LEU A 193 2.94 -6.68 12.32
CA LEU A 193 3.88 -6.76 13.43
C LEU A 193 3.19 -6.51 14.76
N PHE A 194 2.33 -5.48 14.81
CA PHE A 194 1.54 -5.16 15.98
C PHE A 194 0.59 -6.30 16.35
N PHE A 195 -0.16 -6.82 15.38
CA PHE A 195 -1.10 -7.91 15.60
C PHE A 195 -0.40 -9.16 16.14
N ARG A 196 0.73 -9.55 15.56
CA ARG A 196 1.54 -10.70 16.04
C ARG A 196 2.06 -10.47 17.45
N THR A 197 2.56 -9.28 17.75
CA THR A 197 3.08 -8.97 19.10
C THR A 197 1.96 -9.02 20.11
N PHE A 198 0.80 -8.45 19.79
CA PHE A 198 -0.36 -8.41 20.69
C PHE A 198 -0.96 -9.80 20.92
N THR A 199 -1.12 -10.63 19.89
CA THR A 199 -1.66 -11.99 20.03
C THR A 199 -0.70 -12.89 20.78
N ASN A 200 0.59 -12.82 20.54
CA ASN A 200 1.59 -13.61 21.28
C ASN A 200 1.64 -13.21 22.75
N PHE A 201 1.51 -11.93 23.06
CA PHE A 201 1.47 -11.44 24.44
C PHE A 201 0.21 -11.90 25.17
N SER A 202 -0.97 -11.81 24.53
CA SER A 202 -2.25 -12.22 25.12
C SER A 202 -2.32 -13.74 25.37
N TRP A 203 -1.74 -14.54 24.48
CA TRP A 203 -1.68 -16.00 24.62
C TRP A 203 -0.70 -16.46 25.70
N SER A 204 0.43 -15.78 25.89
CA SER A 204 1.45 -16.09 26.91
C SER A 204 0.98 -15.75 28.33
N SER A 205 0.08 -14.78 28.49
CA SER A 205 -0.46 -14.36 29.79
C SER A 205 -1.62 -15.24 30.29
N GLY A 206 -2.24 -16.06 29.44
CA GLY A 206 -3.39 -16.93 29.76
C GLY A 206 -3.04 -18.40 30.06
N GLY A 207 -1.79 -18.82 29.94
CA GLY A 207 -1.36 -20.22 29.95
C GLY A 207 -0.76 -20.74 31.27
N GLY A 208 -1.04 -20.14 32.42
CA GLY A 208 -0.59 -20.59 33.74
C GLY A 208 -1.65 -21.39 34.53
N GLY A 209 -2.23 -22.43 33.94
CA GLY A 209 -3.11 -23.38 34.62
C GLY A 209 -2.39 -24.61 35.01
N SER A 210 -1.83 -24.65 36.22
CA SER A 210 -1.24 -25.84 36.86
C SER A 210 -2.30 -26.91 37.07
N SER A 211 -2.09 -28.07 36.49
CA SER A 211 -2.68 -29.32 36.92
C SER A 211 -2.11 -29.70 38.30
N GLY A 212 -2.91 -29.68 39.32
CA GLY A 212 -2.57 -30.12 40.67
C GLY A 212 -3.80 -30.69 41.37
N SER A 213 -3.77 -31.95 41.59
CA SER A 213 -4.75 -32.86 42.18
C SER A 213 -5.26 -32.47 43.57
N SER A 214 -6.54 -32.69 43.75
CA SER A 214 -7.31 -33.15 44.92
C SER A 214 -6.67 -33.11 46.31
N SER A 215 -7.34 -32.37 47.21
CA SER A 215 -7.80 -32.98 48.48
C SER A 215 -8.77 -32.02 49.21
N SER A 216 -9.85 -32.62 49.65
CA SER A 216 -10.93 -32.08 50.46
C SER A 216 -10.46 -31.66 51.84
N SER A 217 -10.91 -30.50 52.34
CA SER A 217 -11.31 -30.34 53.75
C SER A 217 -12.09 -29.02 53.93
N SER A 218 -13.23 -29.22 54.52
CA SER A 218 -14.22 -28.25 55.02
C SER A 218 -13.66 -27.40 56.16
N SER A 219 -13.91 -26.10 56.20
CA SER A 219 -14.37 -25.38 57.44
C SER A 219 -14.57 -23.89 57.17
N SER A 220 -15.82 -23.50 57.40
CA SER A 220 -16.39 -22.32 58.09
C SER A 220 -15.74 -20.93 58.01
N SER A 221 -16.54 -20.01 57.49
CA SER A 221 -16.87 -18.64 57.96
C SER A 221 -15.79 -17.67 58.42
N SER A 222 -15.66 -16.60 57.69
CA SER A 222 -15.86 -15.25 58.23
C SER A 222 -15.89 -14.22 57.11
N SER A 223 -16.96 -13.46 57.10
CA SER A 223 -17.18 -12.23 56.34
C SER A 223 -16.19 -11.16 56.81
N SER A 224 -15.33 -10.71 55.93
CA SER A 224 -14.76 -9.37 56.03
C SER A 224 -14.83 -8.74 54.64
N GLY A 225 -15.70 -7.75 54.51
CA GLY A 225 -15.79 -6.88 53.36
C GLY A 225 -14.44 -6.17 53.22
N SER A 226 -13.74 -6.49 52.15
CA SER A 226 -12.69 -5.65 51.61
C SER A 226 -13.23 -4.99 50.38
N ASP A 227 -13.64 -3.74 50.53
CA ASP A 227 -13.80 -2.81 49.43
C ASP A 227 -12.57 -2.88 48.54
N ARG A 228 -12.65 -3.70 47.48
CA ARG A 228 -11.73 -3.57 46.37
C ARG A 228 -12.08 -2.30 45.65
N LYS A 229 -11.48 -1.22 46.06
CA LYS A 229 -11.32 0.00 45.28
C LYS A 229 -10.62 -0.38 43.98
N GLY A 230 -11.38 -0.83 42.99
CA GLY A 230 -10.96 -1.07 41.62
C GLY A 230 -10.81 0.27 40.90
N SER A 231 -9.81 1.07 41.24
CA SER A 231 -9.57 2.39 40.61
C SER A 231 -8.37 2.44 39.70
N GLY A 232 -7.65 1.34 39.46
CA GLY A 232 -6.44 1.36 38.59
C GLY A 232 -6.65 0.83 37.16
N GLY A 233 -7.59 -0.11 36.94
CA GLY A 233 -7.73 -0.81 35.66
C GLY A 233 -8.47 -0.05 34.55
N GLY A 234 -9.30 0.94 34.88
CA GLY A 234 -10.14 1.65 33.90
C GLY A 234 -9.32 2.51 32.92
N GLY A 235 -8.28 3.18 33.41
CA GLY A 235 -7.43 4.04 32.60
C GLY A 235 -6.64 3.27 31.53
N ALA A 236 -6.06 2.14 31.91
CA ALA A 236 -5.30 1.28 31.01
C ALA A 236 -6.19 0.73 29.86
N VAL A 237 -7.42 0.28 30.17
CA VAL A 237 -8.37 -0.21 29.15
C VAL A 237 -8.74 0.88 28.16
N VAL A 238 -9.02 2.11 28.63
CA VAL A 238 -9.34 3.25 27.76
C VAL A 238 -8.17 3.56 26.80
N VAL A 239 -6.93 3.54 27.30
CA VAL A 239 -5.75 3.82 26.50
C VAL A 239 -5.47 2.73 25.47
N VAL A 240 -5.67 1.46 25.80
CA VAL A 240 -5.56 0.35 24.85
C VAL A 240 -6.61 0.48 23.75
N ILE A 241 -7.86 0.80 24.10
CA ILE A 241 -8.92 1.05 23.10
C ILE A 241 -8.52 2.21 22.18
N LEU A 242 -8.01 3.31 22.75
CA LEU A 242 -7.53 4.45 21.97
C LEU A 242 -6.41 4.05 21.00
N ALA A 243 -5.44 3.27 21.44
CA ALA A 243 -4.35 2.80 20.61
C ALA A 243 -4.85 1.90 19.45
N VAL A 244 -5.77 0.97 19.73
CA VAL A 244 -6.40 0.12 18.71
C VAL A 244 -7.18 0.98 17.69
N VAL A 245 -7.92 1.99 18.15
CA VAL A 245 -8.65 2.91 17.27
C VAL A 245 -7.69 3.69 16.37
N LEU A 246 -6.56 4.17 16.90
CA LEU A 246 -5.52 4.87 16.10
C LEU A 246 -4.93 3.97 15.02
N ILE A 247 -4.64 2.70 15.33
CA ILE A 247 -4.12 1.73 14.37
C ILE A 247 -5.17 1.41 13.30
N ALA A 248 -6.42 1.20 13.69
CA ALA A 248 -7.52 0.97 12.78
C ALA A 248 -7.76 2.19 11.85
N LEU A 249 -7.64 3.41 12.39
CA LEU A 249 -7.71 4.65 11.61
C LEU A 249 -6.56 4.75 10.60
N ALA A 250 -5.33 4.45 11.01
CA ALA A 250 -4.17 4.43 10.11
C ALA A 250 -4.36 3.41 8.98
N TRP A 251 -4.86 2.21 9.29
CA TRP A 251 -5.20 1.21 8.30
C TRP A 251 -6.31 1.68 7.35
N LEU A 252 -7.39 2.27 7.88
CA LEU A 252 -8.48 2.82 7.07
C LEU A 252 -8.00 3.93 6.14
N LEU A 253 -7.18 4.86 6.64
CA LEU A 253 -6.58 5.91 5.81
C LEU A 253 -5.72 5.33 4.69
N SER A 254 -4.95 4.27 4.96
CA SER A 254 -4.19 3.55 3.94
C SER A 254 -5.10 2.93 2.86
N GLN A 255 -6.26 2.37 3.24
CA GLN A 255 -7.24 1.85 2.28
C GLN A 255 -7.91 2.97 1.47
N LEU A 256 -8.24 4.10 2.11
CA LEU A 256 -8.79 5.27 1.42
C LEU A 256 -7.82 5.83 0.36
N VAL A 257 -6.51 5.80 0.62
CA VAL A 257 -5.49 6.15 -0.38
C VAL A 257 -5.59 5.25 -1.60
N ARG A 258 -5.78 3.94 -1.44
CA ARG A 258 -5.98 3.01 -2.56
C ARG A 258 -7.27 3.29 -3.32
N LEU A 259 -8.38 3.57 -2.63
CA LEU A 259 -9.68 3.85 -3.24
C LEU A 259 -9.74 5.20 -3.95
N ALA A 260 -8.98 6.19 -3.49
CA ALA A 260 -8.88 7.50 -4.13
C ALA A 260 -8.19 7.46 -5.52
N LEU A 261 -7.62 6.31 -5.89
CA LEU A 261 -7.09 6.00 -7.21
C LEU A 261 -8.22 5.66 -8.20
N SER A 262 -9.10 6.57 -8.43
CA SER A 262 -10.46 6.50 -8.92
C SER A 262 -10.64 6.32 -10.45
N ARG A 263 -11.85 5.86 -10.82
CA ARG A 263 -12.44 5.69 -12.16
C ARG A 263 -12.21 6.83 -13.15
N SER A 264 -12.06 8.07 -12.70
CA SER A 264 -11.79 9.21 -13.60
C SER A 264 -10.46 9.11 -14.35
N ARG A 265 -9.50 8.34 -13.85
CA ARG A 265 -8.20 8.11 -14.51
C ARG A 265 -8.31 7.10 -15.62
N GLU A 266 -9.10 6.06 -15.42
CA GLU A 266 -9.37 5.05 -16.45
C GLU A 266 -9.99 5.71 -17.68
N LEU A 267 -11.01 6.56 -17.49
CA LEU A 267 -11.62 7.32 -18.58
C LEU A 267 -10.63 8.25 -19.31
N LEU A 268 -9.67 8.83 -18.56
CA LEU A 268 -8.62 9.66 -19.15
C LEU A 268 -7.57 8.82 -19.90
N ALA A 269 -7.26 7.63 -19.41
CA ALA A 269 -6.35 6.71 -20.06
C ALA A 269 -6.95 6.13 -21.34
N ASP A 270 -8.24 5.78 -21.32
CA ASP A 270 -9.00 5.36 -22.51
C ASP A 270 -9.03 6.47 -23.57
N ALA A 271 -9.39 7.69 -23.17
CA ALA A 271 -9.38 8.83 -24.07
C ALA A 271 -7.96 9.11 -24.63
N GLY A 272 -6.93 8.97 -23.78
CA GLY A 272 -5.54 9.12 -24.18
C GLY A 272 -5.06 8.02 -25.11
N SER A 273 -5.48 6.78 -24.91
CA SER A 273 -5.24 5.67 -25.82
C SER A 273 -5.81 5.97 -27.21
N VAL A 274 -7.07 6.40 -27.27
CA VAL A 274 -7.71 6.79 -28.53
C VAL A 274 -6.99 8.00 -29.16
N GLU A 275 -6.52 8.96 -28.37
CA GLU A 275 -5.71 10.07 -28.89
C GLU A 275 -4.38 9.58 -29.47
N LEU A 276 -3.73 8.59 -28.84
CA LEU A 276 -2.45 8.05 -29.27
C LEU A 276 -2.60 7.17 -30.52
N THR A 277 -3.58 6.27 -30.57
CA THR A 277 -3.75 5.27 -31.64
C THR A 277 -4.62 5.75 -32.79
N LYS A 278 -5.47 6.78 -32.55
CA LYS A 278 -6.52 7.24 -33.48
C LYS A 278 -7.53 6.15 -33.87
N ASN A 279 -7.64 5.10 -33.05
CA ASN A 279 -8.52 3.95 -33.31
C ASN A 279 -9.40 3.64 -32.08
N PRO A 280 -10.56 4.29 -31.93
CA PRO A 280 -11.46 4.02 -30.80
C PRO A 280 -12.07 2.62 -30.84
N ASP A 281 -12.31 2.07 -32.03
CA ASP A 281 -12.93 0.74 -32.18
C ASP A 281 -12.01 -0.37 -31.68
N ALA A 282 -10.70 -0.23 -31.88
CA ALA A 282 -9.72 -1.17 -31.34
C ALA A 282 -9.72 -1.16 -29.81
N MET A 283 -9.84 0.00 -29.18
CA MET A 283 -9.92 0.10 -27.72
C MET A 283 -11.18 -0.53 -27.16
N ILE A 284 -12.34 -0.25 -27.77
CA ILE A 284 -13.62 -0.86 -27.38
C ILE A 284 -13.58 -2.40 -27.54
N SER A 285 -13.00 -2.89 -28.64
CA SER A 285 -12.85 -4.32 -28.90
C SER A 285 -11.91 -4.98 -27.88
N ALA A 286 -10.77 -4.34 -27.56
CA ALA A 286 -9.82 -4.83 -26.58
C ALA A 286 -10.47 -4.95 -25.19
N LEU A 287 -11.15 -3.90 -24.72
CA LEU A 287 -11.85 -3.91 -23.44
C LEU A 287 -12.87 -5.05 -23.34
N ARG A 288 -13.70 -5.22 -24.36
CA ARG A 288 -14.68 -6.33 -24.40
C ARG A 288 -14.04 -7.71 -24.31
N LYS A 289 -12.85 -7.89 -24.89
CA LYS A 289 -12.12 -9.17 -24.83
C LYS A 289 -11.40 -9.38 -23.52
N ILE A 290 -11.01 -8.30 -22.83
CA ILE A 290 -10.34 -8.36 -21.51
C ILE A 290 -11.36 -8.67 -20.42
N GLU A 291 -12.57 -8.09 -20.49
CA GLU A 291 -13.63 -8.28 -19.49
C GLU A 291 -14.31 -9.66 -19.54
N ASN A 292 -14.26 -10.37 -20.69
CA ASN A 292 -14.82 -11.71 -20.85
C ASN A 292 -13.76 -12.82 -20.68
#